data_5f43e65bc1ca42e8995caed074aff7cb
#
_entry.id   5f43e65bc1ca42e8995caed074aff7cb
#
_cell.length_a   1.000
_cell.length_b   1.000
_cell.length_c   1.000
_cell.angle_alpha   90.00
_cell.angle_beta   90.00
_cell.angle_gamma   90.00
#
_symmetry.space_group_name_H-M   'P 1'
#
loop_
_entity.id
_entity.type
_entity.pdbx_description
1 polymer ?
#
loop_
_entity_poly.entity_id
_entity_poly.type
_entity_poly.pdbx_seq_one_letter_code
_entity_poly.pdbx_strand_id
1 'polypeptide(L)'
;NIHYPGPDGIFGPLDPYLVNPATNPIGLVMSDSTAMDDIVLIDELHLPVDRPVTISLSSKDVIHSFGVPELRVKQDIIPGLIIPIWFTPTLVGEYEIACAQLCGIGHYKMKGYVTVQPMEDVDAWLEDMASGAF
;
A
#
# COMPACT_ATOMS: atom_id res chain seq x y z
N ASN A 1 -0.75 5.25 3.26
CA ASN A 1 -1.51 4.08 3.73
C ASN A 1 -1.48 2.99 2.67
N ILE A 2 -1.44 1.75 3.10
CA ILE A 2 -1.32 0.58 2.24
C ILE A 2 -2.51 -0.34 2.51
N HIS A 3 -3.18 -0.77 1.44
CA HIS A 3 -4.40 -1.54 1.49
C HIS A 3 -4.20 -2.90 0.81
N TYR A 4 -4.44 -3.98 1.55
CA TYR A 4 -4.43 -5.35 1.05
C TYR A 4 -5.84 -5.92 1.05
N PRO A 5 -6.19 -6.78 0.08
CA PRO A 5 -7.57 -7.31 -0.05
C PRO A 5 -7.96 -8.35 1.00
N GLY A 6 -7.03 -8.85 1.79
CA GLY A 6 -7.31 -9.91 2.75
C GLY A 6 -7.50 -11.30 2.10
N PRO A 7 -7.95 -12.31 2.90
CA PRO A 7 -8.04 -13.70 2.43
C PRO A 7 -9.02 -13.93 1.28
N ASP A 8 -10.05 -13.11 1.11
CA ASP A 8 -10.99 -13.24 0.00
C ASP A 8 -10.44 -12.78 -1.35
N GLY A 9 -9.29 -12.09 -1.36
CA GLY A 9 -8.68 -11.55 -2.56
C GLY A 9 -9.41 -10.39 -3.20
N ILE A 10 -10.41 -9.82 -2.53
CA ILE A 10 -11.26 -8.75 -3.04
C ILE A 10 -11.09 -7.52 -2.18
N PHE A 11 -10.75 -6.38 -2.81
CA PHE A 11 -10.71 -5.10 -2.12
C PHE A 11 -12.12 -4.62 -1.76
N GLY A 12 -12.32 -4.20 -0.52
CA GLY A 12 -13.53 -3.51 -0.11
C GLY A 12 -13.63 -2.14 -0.77
N PRO A 13 -14.86 -1.63 -0.98
CA PRO A 13 -15.05 -0.32 -1.59
C PRO A 13 -14.59 0.80 -0.67
N LEU A 14 -14.17 1.91 -1.29
CA LEU A 14 -13.71 3.11 -0.59
C LEU A 14 -14.71 4.25 -0.82
N ASP A 15 -14.95 5.04 0.23
CA ASP A 15 -15.80 6.22 0.17
C ASP A 15 -15.04 7.42 0.77
N PRO A 16 -14.76 8.48 -0.01
CA PRO A 16 -14.03 9.64 0.49
C PRO A 16 -14.72 10.36 1.65
N TYR A 17 -16.03 10.23 1.78
CA TYR A 17 -16.77 10.82 2.91
C TYR A 17 -16.55 10.07 4.23
N LEU A 18 -16.04 8.84 4.19
CA LEU A 18 -15.75 8.04 5.38
C LEU A 18 -14.30 8.18 5.86
N VAL A 19 -13.48 8.96 5.19
CA VAL A 19 -12.07 9.14 5.57
C VAL A 19 -11.97 9.79 6.94
N ASN A 20 -11.29 9.10 7.85
CA ASN A 20 -10.94 9.61 9.17
C ASN A 20 -9.46 9.24 9.42
N PRO A 21 -8.56 10.22 9.50
CA PRO A 21 -7.13 9.94 9.63
C PRO A 21 -6.75 9.07 10.83
N ALA A 22 -7.56 9.08 11.88
CA ALA A 22 -7.28 8.32 13.09
C ALA A 22 -7.81 6.88 13.06
N THR A 23 -9.00 6.66 12.46
CA THR A 23 -9.70 5.37 12.55
C THR A 23 -9.95 4.69 11.22
N ASN A 24 -10.00 5.47 10.13
CA ASN A 24 -10.28 4.95 8.79
C ASN A 24 -9.60 5.82 7.73
N PRO A 25 -8.28 5.74 7.62
CA PRO A 25 -7.51 6.69 6.81
C PRO A 25 -7.77 6.60 5.31
N ILE A 26 -8.25 5.47 4.80
CA ILE A 26 -8.51 5.29 3.37
C ILE A 26 -10.01 5.39 3.01
N GLY A 27 -10.90 5.52 4.01
CA GLY A 27 -12.34 5.59 3.76
C GLY A 27 -12.97 4.25 3.40
N LEU A 28 -12.51 3.16 3.99
CA LEU A 28 -13.02 1.81 3.73
C LEU A 28 -14.47 1.69 4.19
N VAL A 29 -15.33 1.14 3.33
CA VAL A 29 -16.75 0.92 3.65
C VAL A 29 -16.87 -0.37 4.46
N MET A 30 -16.80 -0.26 5.79
CA MET A 30 -16.78 -1.40 6.71
C MET A 30 -18.09 -2.19 6.77
N SER A 31 -19.19 -1.62 6.30
CA SER A 31 -20.47 -2.34 6.20
C SER A 31 -20.51 -3.34 5.05
N ASP A 32 -19.57 -3.25 4.11
CA ASP A 32 -19.46 -4.20 3.01
C ASP A 32 -18.71 -5.45 3.47
N SER A 33 -19.22 -6.62 3.13
CA SER A 33 -18.62 -7.90 3.55
C SER A 33 -17.21 -8.10 2.98
N THR A 34 -16.90 -7.52 1.83
CA THR A 34 -15.57 -7.62 1.20
C THR A 34 -14.52 -6.76 1.92
N ALA A 35 -14.96 -5.77 2.70
CA ALA A 35 -14.06 -4.89 3.46
C ALA A 35 -13.68 -5.47 4.84
N MET A 36 -14.43 -6.42 5.36
CA MET A 36 -14.27 -6.91 6.73
C MET A 36 -12.97 -7.65 6.97
N ASP A 37 -12.38 -8.23 5.95
CA ASP A 37 -11.12 -8.96 6.02
C ASP A 37 -9.92 -8.18 5.44
N ASP A 38 -10.14 -6.96 4.98
CA ASP A 38 -9.09 -6.13 4.40
C ASP A 38 -8.09 -5.68 5.46
N ILE A 39 -6.85 -5.53 5.02
CA ILE A 39 -5.72 -5.12 5.86
C ILE A 39 -5.29 -3.73 5.43
N VAL A 40 -5.29 -2.79 6.37
CA VAL A 40 -4.83 -1.41 6.13
C VAL A 40 -3.66 -1.12 7.07
N LEU A 41 -2.54 -0.74 6.49
CA LEU A 41 -1.31 -0.45 7.22
C LEU A 41 -0.75 0.92 6.85
N ILE A 42 0.10 1.43 7.73
CA ILE A 42 0.82 2.69 7.50
C ILE A 42 2.29 2.35 7.28
N ASP A 43 2.84 2.85 6.17
CA ASP A 43 4.28 2.85 5.88
C ASP A 43 4.95 1.46 5.75
N GLU A 44 4.19 0.40 5.61
CA GLU A 44 4.74 -0.95 5.57
C GLU A 44 4.13 -1.76 4.42
N LEU A 45 4.95 -2.17 3.47
CA LEU A 45 4.55 -2.95 2.31
C LEU A 45 5.41 -4.22 2.22
N HIS A 46 4.77 -5.38 2.17
CA HIS A 46 5.45 -6.67 1.99
C HIS A 46 5.12 -7.22 0.61
N LEU A 47 6.15 -7.60 -0.14
CA LEU A 47 6.03 -8.10 -1.51
C LEU A 47 6.78 -9.43 -1.67
N PRO A 48 6.24 -10.35 -2.50
CA PRO A 48 6.95 -11.60 -2.81
C PRO A 48 8.08 -11.38 -3.81
N VAL A 49 9.23 -12.01 -3.56
CA VAL A 49 10.35 -12.00 -4.49
C VAL A 49 10.03 -12.87 -5.72
N ASP A 50 10.51 -12.44 -6.87
CA ASP A 50 10.35 -13.14 -8.17
C ASP A 50 8.89 -13.39 -8.60
N ARG A 51 7.96 -12.60 -8.05
CA ARG A 51 6.54 -12.63 -8.44
C ARG A 51 6.12 -11.27 -8.96
N PRO A 52 5.34 -11.20 -10.05
CA PRO A 52 4.78 -9.93 -10.51
C PRO A 52 3.78 -9.40 -9.50
N VAL A 53 3.88 -8.11 -9.21
CA VAL A 53 2.93 -7.40 -8.34
C VAL A 53 2.31 -6.24 -9.09
N THR A 54 1.04 -5.94 -8.77
CA THR A 54 0.33 -4.77 -9.27
C THR A 54 -0.07 -3.90 -8.08
N ILE A 55 0.28 -2.63 -8.15
CA ILE A 55 -0.08 -1.65 -7.13
C ILE A 55 -0.91 -0.55 -7.80
N SER A 56 -2.08 -0.27 -7.24
CA SER A 56 -2.92 0.84 -7.68
C SER A 56 -2.65 2.04 -6.77
N LEU A 57 -2.19 3.13 -7.37
CA LEU A 57 -1.79 4.35 -6.66
C LEU A 57 -2.87 5.41 -6.78
N SER A 58 -3.20 6.06 -5.67
CA SER A 58 -4.13 7.18 -5.63
C SER A 58 -3.73 8.18 -4.56
N SER A 59 -4.17 9.44 -4.76
CA SER A 59 -3.98 10.52 -3.80
C SER A 59 -5.32 11.18 -3.50
N LYS A 60 -5.52 11.57 -2.25
CA LYS A 60 -6.73 12.26 -1.80
C LYS A 60 -6.57 13.78 -1.69
N ASP A 61 -5.36 14.30 -1.81
CA ASP A 61 -5.06 15.72 -1.56
C ASP A 61 -4.26 16.37 -2.69
N VAL A 62 -2.95 16.12 -2.78
CA VAL A 62 -2.03 16.78 -3.71
C VAL A 62 -1.27 15.75 -4.54
N ILE A 63 -0.45 16.21 -5.48
CA ILE A 63 0.42 15.34 -6.27
C ILE A 63 1.50 14.79 -5.35
N HIS A 64 1.66 13.46 -5.36
CA HIS A 64 2.73 12.73 -4.69
C HIS A 64 3.53 11.95 -5.73
N SER A 65 4.59 11.30 -5.29
CA SER A 65 5.34 10.36 -6.12
C SER A 65 5.66 9.11 -5.32
N PHE A 66 5.31 7.97 -5.86
CA PHE A 66 5.73 6.68 -5.31
C PHE A 66 7.08 6.32 -5.91
N GLY A 67 8.10 6.18 -5.08
CA GLY A 67 9.43 5.85 -5.54
C GLY A 67 10.12 4.83 -4.64
N VAL A 68 10.68 3.80 -5.26
CA VAL A 68 11.58 2.84 -4.61
C VAL A 68 12.83 2.75 -5.49
N PRO A 69 13.83 3.61 -5.23
CA PRO A 69 15.00 3.74 -6.13
C PRO A 69 15.74 2.42 -6.38
N GLU A 70 15.88 1.59 -5.37
CA GLU A 70 16.57 0.29 -5.47
C GLU A 70 15.83 -0.69 -6.38
N LEU A 71 14.52 -0.55 -6.54
CA LEU A 71 13.71 -1.35 -7.45
C LEU A 71 13.50 -0.66 -8.80
N ARG A 72 14.07 0.55 -8.98
CA ARG A 72 13.92 1.39 -10.18
C ARG A 72 12.44 1.70 -10.50
N VAL A 73 11.63 1.84 -9.47
CA VAL A 73 10.21 2.17 -9.59
C VAL A 73 10.01 3.63 -9.21
N LYS A 74 9.35 4.39 -10.10
CA LYS A 74 8.92 5.76 -9.82
C LYS A 74 7.66 6.05 -10.60
N GLN A 75 6.63 6.57 -9.91
CA GLN A 75 5.38 6.96 -10.55
C GLN A 75 4.77 8.13 -9.80
N ASP A 76 4.46 9.20 -10.51
CA ASP A 76 3.72 10.32 -9.96
C ASP A 76 2.27 9.92 -9.72
N ILE A 77 1.70 10.39 -8.61
CA ILE A 77 0.33 10.10 -8.19
C ILE A 77 -0.46 11.41 -8.27
N ILE A 78 -1.48 11.42 -9.11
CA ILE A 78 -2.29 12.61 -9.38
C ILE A 78 -3.64 12.45 -8.69
N PRO A 79 -4.12 13.45 -7.91
CA PRO A 79 -5.44 13.40 -7.28
C PRO A 79 -6.55 13.19 -8.31
N GLY A 80 -7.52 12.36 -7.97
CA GLY A 80 -8.63 12.02 -8.85
C GLY A 80 -8.37 10.89 -9.85
N LEU A 81 -7.14 10.39 -9.91
CA LEU A 81 -6.77 9.27 -10.77
C LEU A 81 -6.38 8.06 -9.95
N ILE A 82 -6.64 6.87 -10.50
CA ILE A 82 -6.11 5.60 -10.00
C ILE A 82 -5.10 5.11 -11.04
N ILE A 83 -3.84 5.03 -10.64
CA ILE A 83 -2.75 4.71 -11.56
C ILE A 83 -2.19 3.33 -11.20
N PRO A 84 -2.38 2.31 -12.05
CA PRO A 84 -1.79 1.00 -11.80
C PRO A 84 -0.32 1.00 -12.22
N ILE A 85 0.52 0.40 -11.37
CA ILE A 85 1.90 0.07 -11.72
C ILE A 85 2.12 -1.42 -11.49
N TRP A 86 3.04 -2.00 -12.25
CA TRP A 86 3.38 -3.41 -12.10
C TRP A 86 4.89 -3.57 -12.23
N PHE A 87 5.44 -4.46 -11.43
CA PHE A 87 6.85 -4.81 -11.45
C PHE A 87 7.07 -6.15 -10.75
N THR A 88 8.26 -6.71 -10.93
CA THR A 88 8.64 -7.96 -10.27
C THR A 88 9.90 -7.70 -9.43
N PRO A 89 9.80 -7.73 -8.08
CA PRO A 89 10.98 -7.63 -7.24
C PRO A 89 11.87 -8.86 -7.43
N THR A 90 13.18 -8.66 -7.52
CA THR A 90 14.12 -9.75 -7.82
C THR A 90 15.12 -10.04 -6.70
N LEU A 91 15.23 -9.15 -5.71
CA LEU A 91 16.16 -9.31 -4.59
C LEU A 91 15.43 -9.18 -3.27
N VAL A 92 15.61 -10.18 -2.42
CA VAL A 92 15.14 -10.13 -1.03
C VAL A 92 15.88 -9.01 -0.30
N GLY A 93 15.14 -8.23 0.48
CA GLY A 93 15.70 -7.13 1.25
C GLY A 93 14.64 -6.16 1.72
N GLU A 94 15.11 -5.13 2.42
CA GLU A 94 14.27 -4.04 2.90
C GLU A 94 14.67 -2.76 2.19
N TYR A 95 13.68 -2.08 1.59
CA TYR A 95 13.89 -0.88 0.78
C TYR A 95 13.03 0.26 1.28
N GLU A 96 13.50 1.49 1.08
CA GLU A 96 12.77 2.69 1.46
C GLU A 96 11.85 3.15 0.32
N ILE A 97 10.59 3.45 0.66
CA ILE A 97 9.67 4.16 -0.22
C ILE A 97 9.82 5.65 0.07
N ALA A 98 10.05 6.45 -0.96
CA ALA A 98 10.18 7.89 -0.83
C ALA A 98 9.21 8.62 -1.76
N CYS A 99 8.77 9.81 -1.34
CA CYS A 99 8.08 10.75 -2.21
C CYS A 99 9.12 11.60 -2.93
N ALA A 100 9.18 11.53 -4.27
CA ALA A 100 10.14 12.26 -5.08
C ALA A 100 9.65 13.65 -5.50
N GLN A 101 8.41 14.03 -5.14
CA GLN A 101 7.81 15.33 -5.40
C GLN A 101 7.67 16.13 -4.12
N LEU A 102 7.76 17.45 -4.22
CA LEU A 102 7.46 18.33 -3.09
C LEU A 102 5.94 18.35 -2.86
N CYS A 103 5.47 17.57 -1.92
CA CYS A 103 4.04 17.33 -1.69
C CYS A 103 3.50 18.03 -0.43
N GLY A 104 4.19 19.05 0.08
CA GLY A 104 3.76 19.87 1.19
C GLY A 104 4.68 19.80 2.41
N ILE A 105 4.20 20.33 3.54
CA ILE A 105 4.99 20.47 4.77
C ILE A 105 5.48 19.12 5.31
N GLY A 106 4.71 18.06 5.10
CA GLY A 106 5.06 16.71 5.55
C GLY A 106 5.96 15.92 4.61
N HIS A 107 6.46 16.52 3.52
CA HIS A 107 7.22 15.81 2.50
C HIS A 107 8.38 14.97 3.05
N TYR A 108 9.18 15.53 3.93
CA TYR A 108 10.34 14.84 4.52
C TYR A 108 9.96 13.69 5.45
N LYS A 109 8.71 13.61 5.88
CA LYS A 109 8.17 12.53 6.73
C LYS A 109 7.44 11.45 5.93
N MET A 110 7.27 11.63 4.63
CA MET A 110 6.54 10.70 3.76
C MET A 110 7.47 9.58 3.30
N LYS A 111 7.82 8.74 4.24
CA LYS A 111 8.65 7.56 4.02
C LYS A 111 7.92 6.31 4.45
N GLY A 112 8.15 5.24 3.73
CA GLY A 112 7.69 3.91 4.10
C GLY A 112 8.76 2.89 3.77
N TYR A 113 8.45 1.63 4.03
CA TYR A 113 9.39 0.54 3.79
C TYR A 113 8.73 -0.56 2.99
N VAL A 114 9.49 -1.10 2.03
CA VAL A 114 9.12 -2.31 1.29
C VAL A 114 10.01 -3.43 1.78
N THR A 115 9.40 -4.51 2.26
CA THR A 115 10.11 -5.76 2.57
C THR A 115 9.84 -6.75 1.46
N VAL A 116 10.88 -7.12 0.71
CA VAL A 116 10.80 -8.17 -0.32
C VAL A 116 11.30 -9.45 0.30
N GLN A 117 10.45 -10.47 0.31
CA GLN A 117 10.70 -11.74 0.98
C GLN A 117 10.10 -12.91 0.18
N PRO A 118 10.48 -14.17 0.45
CA PRO A 118 9.86 -15.31 -0.20
C PRO A 118 8.34 -15.32 -0.06
N MET A 119 7.64 -15.83 -1.06
CA MET A 119 6.16 -15.83 -1.08
C MET A 119 5.56 -16.50 0.16
N GLU A 120 6.15 -17.56 0.64
CA GLU A 120 5.73 -18.27 1.85
C GLU A 120 5.78 -17.38 3.10
N ASP A 121 6.78 -16.48 3.20
CA ASP A 121 6.89 -15.53 4.30
C ASP A 121 5.85 -14.42 4.18
N VAL A 122 5.57 -13.96 2.96
CA VAL A 122 4.50 -12.99 2.70
C VAL A 122 3.15 -13.58 3.07
N ASP A 123 2.87 -14.82 2.68
CA ASP A 123 1.63 -15.52 3.00
C ASP A 123 1.45 -15.67 4.52
N ALA A 124 2.50 -16.08 5.22
CA ALA A 124 2.47 -16.19 6.68
C ALA A 124 2.21 -14.84 7.35
N TRP A 125 2.86 -13.79 6.87
CA TRP A 125 2.65 -12.44 7.38
C TRP A 125 1.21 -11.96 7.14
N LEU A 126 0.65 -12.21 5.95
CA LEU A 126 -0.74 -11.84 5.64
C LEU A 126 -1.74 -12.59 6.51
N GLU A 127 -1.50 -13.88 6.79
CA GLU A 127 -2.32 -14.66 7.70
C GLU A 127 -2.30 -14.10 9.12
N ASP A 128 -1.13 -13.72 9.62
CA ASP A 128 -0.97 -13.11 10.93
C ASP A 128 -1.72 -11.77 11.02
N MET A 129 -1.63 -10.94 9.98
CA MET A 129 -2.34 -9.67 9.90
C MET A 129 -3.85 -9.87 9.86
N ALA A 130 -4.34 -10.84 9.08
CA ALA A 130 -5.75 -11.12 8.95
C ALA A 130 -6.36 -11.69 10.25
N SER A 131 -5.57 -12.40 11.05
CA SER A 131 -6.02 -12.96 12.33
C SER A 131 -6.03 -11.94 13.47
N GLY A 132 -5.51 -10.73 13.26
CA GLY A 132 -5.39 -9.71 14.29
C GLY A 132 -4.37 -10.03 15.38
N ALA A 133 -3.34 -10.80 15.07
CA ALA A 133 -2.32 -11.29 16.01
C ALA A 133 -1.24 -10.25 16.34
N PHE A 134 -1.61 -9.04 16.68
CA PHE A 134 -0.70 -7.96 17.07
C PHE A 134 -1.03 -7.43 18.42
#